data_3863c565975d6118e54cc5908aad8548
#
_entry.id   3863c565975d6118e54cc5908aad8548
#
_cell.length_a   1.000
_cell.length_b   1.000
_cell.length_c   1.000
_cell.angle_alpha   90.00
_cell.angle_beta   90.00
_cell.angle_gamma   90.00
#
_symmetry.space_group_name_H-M   'P 1'
#
loop_
_entity.id
_entity.type
_entity.pdbx_description
1 polymer ?
#
loop_
_entity_poly.entity_id
_entity_poly.type
_entity_poly.pdbx_seq_one_letter_code
_entity_poly.pdbx_strand_id
1 'polypeptide(L)'
;MGERNLKLVADNKPRKRHILLLFACLAVVLGMGIYFLITDFSIQKIQISGNNTYTNAEIIEAMKEDGYIDNTLLMIAQNQPFIEKVSMSYDDSHILKVKVKEKLRTGVFKYMNEYVYFNENGIAMESRNTLFEGVPVVTGVKFNEMNLKK
;
A
#
# COMPACT_ATOMS: atom_id res chain seq x y z
N MET A 1 77.77 34.57 11.77
CA MET A 1 76.84 34.27 10.66
C MET A 1 75.79 33.28 11.17
N GLY A 2 74.62 33.75 11.56
CA GLY A 2 73.59 32.91 12.13
C GLY A 2 72.48 32.67 11.10
N GLU A 3 72.37 31.43 10.69
CA GLU A 3 71.26 30.99 9.80
C GLU A 3 69.96 31.03 10.55
N ARG A 4 68.98 31.87 10.13
CA ARG A 4 67.65 31.84 10.61
C ARG A 4 66.81 30.79 9.89
N ASN A 5 66.59 29.67 10.53
CA ASN A 5 65.62 28.65 10.06
C ASN A 5 64.20 29.21 10.14
N LEU A 6 63.65 29.69 9.04
CA LEU A 6 62.24 30.04 8.89
C LEU A 6 61.44 28.71 8.77
N LYS A 7 60.82 28.29 9.87
CA LYS A 7 59.78 27.25 9.83
C LYS A 7 58.50 27.83 9.26
N LEU A 8 58.15 27.45 8.02
CA LEU A 8 56.84 27.69 7.47
C LEU A 8 55.83 26.81 8.24
N VAL A 9 55.12 27.44 9.15
CA VAL A 9 53.96 26.81 9.81
C VAL A 9 52.81 26.91 8.84
N ALA A 10 52.55 25.86 8.10
CA ALA A 10 51.32 25.75 7.31
C ALA A 10 50.13 25.59 8.26
N ASP A 11 49.38 26.67 8.46
CA ASP A 11 48.15 26.63 9.25
C ASP A 11 47.05 25.92 8.44
N ASN A 12 46.86 24.65 8.73
CA ASN A 12 45.95 23.76 8.03
C ASN A 12 44.53 23.71 8.64
N LYS A 13 44.17 24.69 9.48
CA LYS A 13 42.87 24.76 10.18
C LYS A 13 41.64 25.16 9.32
N PRO A 14 41.71 25.95 8.24
CA PRO A 14 40.53 26.36 7.52
C PRO A 14 39.84 25.21 6.75
N ARG A 15 40.58 24.22 6.24
CA ARG A 15 40.02 23.15 5.41
C ARG A 15 39.00 22.27 6.14
N LYS A 16 39.21 21.93 7.40
CA LYS A 16 38.30 21.09 8.17
C LYS A 16 36.95 21.77 8.42
N ARG A 17 36.93 23.08 8.68
CA ARG A 17 35.68 23.86 8.88
C ARG A 17 34.86 23.95 7.58
N HIS A 18 35.50 24.16 6.44
CA HIS A 18 34.78 24.22 5.15
C HIS A 18 34.24 22.84 4.75
N ILE A 19 34.95 21.75 5.03
CA ILE A 19 34.45 20.38 4.80
C ILE A 19 33.26 20.09 5.68
N LEU A 20 33.31 20.48 6.95
CA LEU A 20 32.17 20.29 7.88
C LEU A 20 30.95 21.11 7.48
N LEU A 21 31.13 22.36 7.00
CA LEU A 21 30.07 23.18 6.45
C LEU A 21 29.48 22.57 5.17
N LEU A 22 30.28 22.02 4.28
CA LEU A 22 29.80 21.33 3.08
C LEU A 22 28.93 20.11 3.43
N PHE A 23 29.35 19.29 4.41
CA PHE A 23 28.54 18.17 4.88
C PHE A 23 27.23 18.64 5.54
N ALA A 24 27.27 19.70 6.31
CA ALA A 24 26.05 20.26 6.91
C ALA A 24 25.10 20.80 5.83
N CYS A 25 25.57 21.52 4.84
CA CYS A 25 24.77 21.98 3.71
C CYS A 25 24.18 20.79 2.92
N LEU A 26 24.97 19.76 2.65
CA LEU A 26 24.52 18.55 1.96
C LEU A 26 23.42 17.84 2.75
N ALA A 27 23.57 17.72 4.07
CA ALA A 27 22.57 17.10 4.94
C ALA A 27 21.25 17.89 4.94
N VAL A 28 21.30 19.22 4.95
CA VAL A 28 20.12 20.09 4.86
C VAL A 28 19.41 19.92 3.51
N VAL A 29 20.16 19.90 2.40
CA VAL A 29 19.59 19.71 1.07
C VAL A 29 18.94 18.34 0.93
N LEU A 30 19.59 17.29 1.42
CA LEU A 30 19.01 15.93 1.43
C LEU A 30 17.77 15.85 2.31
N GLY A 31 17.80 16.43 3.51
CA GLY A 31 16.65 16.48 4.43
C GLY A 31 15.46 17.24 3.82
N MET A 32 15.72 18.36 3.17
CA MET A 32 14.71 19.13 2.47
C MET A 32 14.13 18.37 1.26
N GLY A 33 14.99 17.66 0.51
CA GLY A 33 14.55 16.81 -0.60
C GLY A 33 13.65 15.66 -0.14
N ILE A 34 14.01 14.97 0.95
CA ILE A 34 13.20 13.91 1.55
C ILE A 34 11.87 14.47 2.07
N TYR A 35 11.88 15.60 2.75
CA TYR A 35 10.66 16.28 3.23
C TYR A 35 9.72 16.62 2.06
N PHE A 36 10.24 17.17 0.97
CA PHE A 36 9.45 17.45 -0.24
C PHE A 36 8.85 16.19 -0.85
N LEU A 37 9.62 15.11 -0.97
CA LEU A 37 9.11 13.82 -1.48
C LEU A 37 7.97 13.27 -0.61
N ILE A 38 8.08 13.36 0.71
CA ILE A 38 7.04 12.86 1.62
C ILE A 38 5.76 13.70 1.52
N THR A 39 5.87 15.04 1.41
CA THR A 39 4.71 15.93 1.38
C THR A 39 4.01 15.95 0.02
N ASP A 40 4.77 15.96 -1.08
CA ASP A 40 4.20 16.03 -2.43
C ASP A 40 3.58 14.70 -2.90
N PHE A 41 3.99 13.57 -2.33
CA PHE A 41 3.45 12.25 -2.70
C PHE A 41 2.47 11.68 -1.67
N SER A 42 1.92 12.49 -0.77
CA SER A 42 0.86 12.05 0.14
C SER A 42 -0.46 11.89 -0.61
N ILE A 43 -1.11 10.73 -0.45
CA ILE A 43 -2.43 10.48 -1.04
C ILE A 43 -3.48 11.31 -0.29
N GLN A 44 -4.13 12.23 -0.99
CA GLN A 44 -5.22 13.04 -0.46
C GLN A 44 -6.59 12.48 -0.86
N LYS A 45 -6.66 11.83 -2.03
CA LYS A 45 -7.91 11.30 -2.57
C LYS A 45 -7.70 9.94 -3.21
N ILE A 46 -8.57 9.00 -2.87
CA ILE A 46 -8.63 7.68 -3.51
C ILE A 46 -9.89 7.63 -4.36
N GLN A 47 -9.73 7.29 -5.63
CA GLN A 47 -10.82 7.05 -6.57
C GLN A 47 -10.85 5.57 -6.91
N ILE A 48 -11.94 4.89 -6.52
CA ILE A 48 -12.12 3.47 -6.77
C ILE A 48 -13.09 3.28 -7.93
N SER A 49 -12.80 2.33 -8.80
CA SER A 49 -13.62 1.95 -9.95
C SER A 49 -13.55 0.45 -10.21
N GLY A 50 -14.62 -0.10 -10.82
CA GLY A 50 -14.70 -1.52 -11.17
C GLY A 50 -15.19 -2.42 -10.03
N ASN A 51 -15.58 -1.84 -8.91
CA ASN A 51 -16.28 -2.53 -7.84
C ASN A 51 -17.78 -2.60 -8.17
N ASN A 52 -18.36 -3.79 -8.06
CA ASN A 52 -19.79 -4.03 -8.29
C ASN A 52 -20.53 -4.40 -7.02
N THR A 53 -19.89 -5.13 -6.14
CA THR A 53 -20.49 -5.70 -4.93
C THR A 53 -20.03 -4.99 -3.66
N TYR A 54 -18.75 -4.64 -3.61
CA TYR A 54 -18.17 -3.98 -2.44
C TYR A 54 -18.26 -2.47 -2.54
N THR A 55 -18.53 -1.84 -1.42
CA THR A 55 -18.48 -0.38 -1.32
C THR A 55 -17.04 0.13 -1.38
N ASN A 56 -16.86 1.38 -1.77
CA ASN A 56 -15.54 2.01 -1.77
C ASN A 56 -14.90 1.99 -0.37
N ALA A 57 -15.72 2.11 0.69
CA ALA A 57 -15.25 2.07 2.06
C ALA A 57 -14.66 0.70 2.44
N GLU A 58 -15.36 -0.39 2.11
CA GLU A 58 -14.87 -1.76 2.37
C GLU A 58 -13.57 -2.05 1.62
N ILE A 59 -13.43 -1.58 0.38
CA ILE A 59 -12.19 -1.75 -0.38
C ILE A 59 -11.04 -0.95 0.22
N ILE A 60 -11.29 0.29 0.66
CA ILE A 60 -10.26 1.11 1.33
C ILE A 60 -9.84 0.47 2.65
N GLU A 61 -10.77 -0.06 3.42
CA GLU A 61 -10.49 -0.74 4.69
C GLU A 61 -9.62 -1.99 4.46
N ALA A 62 -10.01 -2.83 3.50
CA ALA A 62 -9.23 -3.99 3.10
C ALA A 62 -7.82 -3.64 2.63
N MET A 63 -7.66 -2.55 1.87
CA MET A 63 -6.35 -2.05 1.45
C MET A 63 -5.50 -1.57 2.63
N LYS A 64 -6.11 -1.00 3.67
CA LYS A 64 -5.41 -0.56 4.89
C LYS A 64 -4.93 -1.74 5.72
N GLU A 65 -5.75 -2.79 5.85
CA GLU A 65 -5.37 -4.03 6.55
C GLU A 65 -4.17 -4.71 5.87
N ASP A 66 -4.06 -4.61 4.56
CA ASP A 66 -2.95 -5.19 3.78
C ASP A 66 -1.65 -4.35 3.78
N GLY A 67 -1.56 -3.34 4.60
CA GLY A 67 -0.38 -2.51 4.74
C GLY A 67 -0.35 -1.29 3.82
N TYR A 68 -1.52 -0.79 3.41
CA TYR A 68 -1.66 0.49 2.75
C TYR A 68 -1.07 1.62 3.62
N ILE A 69 -0.26 2.47 3.02
CA ILE A 69 0.35 3.64 3.64
C ILE A 69 -0.12 4.89 2.87
N ASP A 70 -0.39 5.97 3.59
CA ASP A 70 -0.84 7.25 3.01
C ASP A 70 0.22 7.97 2.14
N ASN A 71 1.23 7.25 1.71
CA ASN A 71 2.28 7.74 0.84
C ASN A 71 2.39 6.89 -0.42
N THR A 72 2.26 7.50 -1.58
CA THR A 72 2.27 6.84 -2.89
C THR A 72 3.55 6.06 -3.20
N LEU A 73 4.69 6.48 -2.66
CA LEU A 73 5.97 5.82 -2.87
C LEU A 73 6.12 4.51 -2.09
N LEU A 74 5.38 4.37 -0.99
CA LEU A 74 5.46 3.23 -0.07
C LEU A 74 4.24 2.31 -0.14
N MET A 75 3.37 2.55 -1.10
CA MET A 75 2.12 1.81 -1.22
C MET A 75 2.35 0.42 -1.78
N ILE A 76 1.90 -0.58 -1.04
CA ILE A 76 1.92 -2.00 -1.42
C ILE A 76 0.49 -2.53 -1.32
N ALA A 77 -0.02 -3.08 -2.43
CA ALA A 77 -1.31 -3.76 -2.43
C ALA A 77 -1.08 -5.28 -2.43
N GLN A 78 -1.72 -5.97 -1.51
CA GLN A 78 -1.73 -7.42 -1.44
C GLN A 78 -3.08 -7.98 -1.93
N ASN A 79 -3.12 -9.27 -2.24
CA ASN A 79 -4.32 -9.93 -2.73
C ASN A 79 -5.31 -10.21 -1.59
N GLN A 80 -6.45 -9.54 -1.64
CA GLN A 80 -7.60 -9.85 -0.78
C GLN A 80 -8.37 -11.09 -1.27
N PRO A 81 -9.02 -11.86 -0.38
CA PRO A 81 -9.77 -13.06 -0.75
C PRO A 81 -10.81 -12.84 -1.85
N PHE A 82 -11.46 -11.67 -1.84
CA PHE A 82 -12.54 -11.29 -2.77
C PHE A 82 -12.06 -10.48 -3.97
N ILE A 83 -10.79 -10.10 -4.04
CA ILE A 83 -10.22 -9.33 -5.14
C ILE A 83 -9.40 -10.25 -6.04
N GLU A 84 -9.68 -10.22 -7.34
CA GLU A 84 -8.90 -10.94 -8.36
C GLU A 84 -7.66 -10.12 -8.75
N LYS A 85 -7.86 -8.83 -9.01
CA LYS A 85 -6.81 -7.94 -9.48
C LYS A 85 -7.05 -6.52 -9.01
N VAL A 86 -5.99 -5.89 -8.54
CA VAL A 86 -5.95 -4.46 -8.28
C VAL A 86 -4.94 -3.83 -9.24
N SER A 87 -5.35 -2.75 -9.88
CA SER A 87 -4.46 -1.91 -10.69
C SER A 87 -4.52 -0.51 -10.13
N MET A 88 -3.38 0.06 -9.86
CA MET A 88 -3.23 1.39 -9.30
C MET A 88 -2.53 2.30 -10.28
N SER A 89 -3.01 3.50 -10.40
CA SER A 89 -2.40 4.56 -11.19
C SER A 89 -2.61 5.89 -10.50
N TYR A 90 -1.68 6.80 -10.71
CA TYR A 90 -1.79 8.16 -10.21
C TYR A 90 -2.24 9.06 -11.35
N ASP A 91 -3.26 9.86 -11.10
CA ASP A 91 -3.71 10.91 -12.02
C ASP A 91 -2.94 12.19 -11.77
N ASP A 92 -2.64 12.42 -10.52
CA ASP A 92 -1.83 13.49 -9.98
C ASP A 92 -1.03 12.95 -8.79
N SER A 93 -0.04 13.69 -8.29
CA SER A 93 0.76 13.27 -7.14
C SER A 93 -0.08 12.99 -5.87
N HIS A 94 -1.32 13.49 -5.81
CA HIS A 94 -2.21 13.40 -4.66
C HIS A 94 -3.45 12.54 -4.89
N ILE A 95 -3.74 12.11 -6.12
CA ILE A 95 -4.93 11.33 -6.46
C ILE A 95 -4.52 9.93 -6.89
N LEU A 96 -4.89 8.95 -6.07
CA LEU A 96 -4.73 7.54 -6.37
C LEU A 96 -5.98 7.00 -7.04
N LYS A 97 -5.85 6.54 -8.27
CA LYS A 97 -6.88 5.78 -8.98
C LYS A 97 -6.66 4.30 -8.76
N VAL A 98 -7.64 3.64 -8.15
CA VAL A 98 -7.64 2.20 -7.89
C VAL A 98 -8.70 1.55 -8.75
N LYS A 99 -8.28 0.70 -9.67
CA LYS A 99 -9.18 -0.14 -10.46
C LYS A 99 -9.17 -1.54 -9.87
N VAL A 100 -10.32 -1.97 -9.38
CA VAL A 100 -10.52 -3.27 -8.76
C VAL A 100 -11.23 -4.20 -9.72
N LYS A 101 -10.81 -5.45 -9.79
CA LYS A 101 -11.55 -6.55 -10.39
C LYS A 101 -11.90 -7.54 -9.29
N GLU A 102 -13.19 -7.68 -9.02
CA GLU A 102 -13.70 -8.62 -8.02
C GLU A 102 -13.67 -10.04 -8.56
N LYS A 103 -13.41 -11.02 -7.70
CA LYS A 103 -13.55 -12.44 -8.04
C LYS A 103 -15.02 -12.78 -8.25
N LEU A 104 -15.30 -13.55 -9.29
CA LEU A 104 -16.65 -14.02 -9.56
C LEU A 104 -17.08 -15.02 -8.47
N ARG A 105 -18.25 -14.75 -7.89
CA ARG A 105 -18.95 -15.65 -6.99
C ARG A 105 -19.81 -16.58 -7.82
N THR A 106 -19.47 -17.85 -7.86
CA THR A 106 -20.21 -18.85 -8.63
C THR A 106 -21.45 -19.33 -7.88
N GLY A 107 -21.40 -19.31 -6.56
CA GLY A 107 -22.52 -19.70 -5.74
C GLY A 107 -22.34 -19.32 -4.27
N VAL A 108 -23.41 -19.51 -3.52
CA VAL A 108 -23.45 -19.30 -2.09
C VAL A 108 -24.23 -20.43 -1.42
N PHE A 109 -23.80 -20.83 -0.25
CA PHE A 109 -24.57 -21.76 0.60
C PHE A 109 -24.65 -21.21 2.01
N LYS A 110 -25.71 -21.64 2.71
CA LYS A 110 -25.89 -21.28 4.12
C LYS A 110 -25.16 -22.28 5.01
N TYR A 111 -24.26 -21.79 5.85
CA TYR A 111 -23.56 -22.57 6.85
C TYR A 111 -23.69 -21.90 8.22
N MET A 112 -24.20 -22.61 9.21
CA MET A 112 -24.60 -22.05 10.50
C MET A 112 -25.56 -20.88 10.32
N ASN A 113 -25.12 -19.68 10.60
CA ASN A 113 -25.94 -18.47 10.45
C ASN A 113 -25.40 -17.48 9.42
N GLU A 114 -24.46 -17.94 8.58
CA GLU A 114 -23.75 -17.13 7.59
C GLU A 114 -23.93 -17.66 6.18
N TYR A 115 -23.74 -16.81 5.20
CA TYR A 115 -23.71 -17.12 3.78
C TYR A 115 -22.26 -17.23 3.33
N VAL A 116 -21.82 -18.43 2.96
CA VAL A 116 -20.47 -18.69 2.49
C VAL A 116 -20.46 -18.69 0.97
N TYR A 117 -19.69 -17.79 0.41
CA TYR A 117 -19.52 -17.62 -1.03
C TYR A 117 -18.32 -18.41 -1.53
N PHE A 118 -18.44 -19.01 -2.71
CA PHE A 118 -17.37 -19.78 -3.32
C PHE A 118 -17.20 -19.44 -4.80
N ASN A 119 -15.98 -19.67 -5.30
CA ASN A 119 -15.63 -19.45 -6.69
C ASN A 119 -15.94 -20.69 -7.57
N GLU A 120 -15.63 -20.60 -8.86
CA GLU A 120 -15.80 -21.69 -9.85
C GLU A 120 -15.04 -23.00 -9.50
N ASN A 121 -13.99 -22.90 -8.69
CA ASN A 121 -13.21 -24.05 -8.23
C ASN A 121 -13.75 -24.65 -6.93
N GLY A 122 -14.88 -24.16 -6.41
CA GLY A 122 -15.47 -24.60 -5.16
C GLY A 122 -14.71 -24.14 -3.90
N ILE A 123 -13.80 -23.15 -4.06
CA ILE A 123 -13.03 -22.60 -2.95
C ILE A 123 -13.84 -21.52 -2.27
N ALA A 124 -14.05 -21.65 -0.94
CA ALA A 124 -14.69 -20.62 -0.13
C ALA A 124 -13.86 -19.32 -0.14
N MET A 125 -14.52 -18.23 -0.43
CA MET A 125 -13.90 -16.91 -0.58
C MET A 125 -14.13 -16.03 0.64
N GLU A 126 -15.39 -15.97 1.08
CA GLU A 126 -15.82 -15.10 2.17
C GLU A 126 -17.09 -15.64 2.82
N SER A 127 -17.35 -15.19 4.05
CA SER A 127 -18.58 -15.45 4.78
C SER A 127 -19.21 -14.14 5.22
N ARG A 128 -20.55 -14.03 5.07
CA ARG A 128 -21.31 -12.84 5.43
C ARG A 128 -22.66 -13.17 6.02
N ASN A 129 -23.19 -12.27 6.81
CA ASN A 129 -24.55 -12.40 7.36
C ASN A 129 -25.64 -12.01 6.35
N THR A 130 -25.28 -11.32 5.28
CA THR A 130 -26.21 -10.83 4.25
C THR A 130 -26.01 -11.56 2.93
N LEU A 131 -27.12 -11.85 2.24
CA LEU A 131 -27.11 -12.45 0.92
C LEU A 131 -26.93 -11.36 -0.14
N PHE A 132 -25.99 -11.52 -1.06
CA PHE A 132 -25.90 -10.68 -2.24
C PHE A 132 -26.93 -11.11 -3.29
N GLU A 133 -27.55 -10.13 -3.92
CA GLU A 133 -28.47 -10.38 -5.02
C GLU A 133 -27.75 -10.98 -6.24
N GLY A 134 -28.43 -11.86 -6.95
CA GLY A 134 -27.93 -12.43 -8.21
C GLY A 134 -26.91 -13.57 -8.06
N VAL A 135 -26.55 -13.99 -6.84
CA VAL A 135 -25.70 -15.15 -6.62
C VAL A 135 -26.56 -16.40 -6.38
N PRO A 136 -26.37 -17.49 -7.14
CA PRO A 136 -27.14 -18.73 -6.96
C PRO A 136 -26.95 -19.33 -5.57
N VAL A 137 -28.06 -19.66 -4.90
CA VAL A 137 -28.02 -20.36 -3.61
C VAL A 137 -27.96 -21.86 -3.84
N VAL A 138 -26.94 -22.51 -3.31
CA VAL A 138 -26.72 -23.95 -3.43
C VAL A 138 -27.10 -24.64 -2.13
N THR A 139 -27.83 -25.75 -2.24
CA THR A 139 -28.24 -26.58 -1.10
C THR A 139 -27.68 -27.99 -1.25
N GLY A 140 -27.55 -28.72 -0.13
CA GLY A 140 -27.08 -30.10 -0.14
C GLY A 140 -25.56 -30.25 -0.30
N VAL A 141 -24.80 -29.20 -0.08
CA VAL A 141 -23.33 -29.21 -0.16
C VAL A 141 -22.76 -29.99 1.02
N LYS A 142 -21.84 -30.93 0.73
CA LYS A 142 -21.06 -31.63 1.75
C LYS A 142 -19.62 -31.12 1.69
N PHE A 143 -19.07 -30.79 2.83
CA PHE A 143 -17.68 -30.31 2.95
C PHE A 143 -16.83 -31.37 3.61
N ASN A 144 -15.63 -31.60 3.09
CA ASN A 144 -14.62 -32.42 3.78
C ASN A 144 -13.86 -31.59 4.80
N GLU A 145 -13.54 -30.34 4.47
CA GLU A 145 -12.91 -29.35 5.34
C GLU A 145 -13.28 -27.94 4.87
N MET A 146 -13.53 -27.02 5.79
CA MET A 146 -13.79 -25.63 5.49
C MET A 146 -12.65 -24.78 6.07
N ASN A 147 -11.77 -24.30 5.21
CA ASN A 147 -10.73 -23.31 5.55
C ASN A 147 -11.12 -21.95 4.98
N LEU A 148 -11.77 -21.14 5.80
CA LEU A 148 -11.89 -19.71 5.52
C LEU A 148 -10.57 -19.04 5.93
N LYS A 149 -9.84 -18.50 4.98
CA LYS A 149 -8.77 -17.56 5.32
C LYS A 149 -9.43 -16.33 5.94
N LYS A 150 -9.16 -16.16 7.23
CA LYS A 150 -9.44 -14.91 7.95
C LYS A 150 -8.47 -13.86 7.50
#